data_dc3416587697e651724e6af05b0f75e7
#
_entry.id   dc3416587697e651724e6af05b0f75e7
#
_cell.length_a   1.000
_cell.length_b   1.000
_cell.length_c   1.000
_cell.angle_alpha   90.00
_cell.angle_beta   90.00
_cell.angle_gamma   90.00
#
_symmetry.space_group_name_H-M   'P 1'
#
loop_
_entity.id
_entity.type
_entity.pdbx_description
1 polymer ?
#
loop_
_entity_poly.entity_id
_entity_poly.type
_entity_poly.pdbx_seq_one_letter_code
_entity_poly.pdbx_strand_id
1 'polypeptide(L)'
;MPRSLSGRNFLKLLDFSTEEIQYLLELAADFKRLKRTGTPHKYLAGKNIVLLFEKTSTRTRCSFEVAGNDLGMGVTYLDPGSSQMGKKESLEDTAKVLGRMFDGIEYRGFDQKIVEDLGRYAGVPVWNGLTTEFHPTQMLADVLTIQEHFGYYKGLTLTFMGDARNNVANSLMVVCAKLGINFVACGPKDNMPEDKLVATCRKIAKENGCTITLTADVKKGTKNADVIYTDIWVSMGEPAELWEKRIKLLSPYQVNAAVMNNAKPGAIFLHCLPSFHDLETTIGREIYEKFGLKEMEVTDEVFRSPQSKVFDEAENRMHTIKAVMYATLK
;
A
#
# COMPACT_ATOMS: atom_id res chain seq x y z
N MET A 1 16.86 12.94 -16.90
CA MET A 1 17.06 11.77 -16.03
C MET A 1 16.70 12.18 -14.63
N PRO A 2 15.92 11.36 -13.86
CA PRO A 2 15.68 11.68 -12.46
C PRO A 2 17.01 11.76 -11.71
N ARG A 3 17.05 12.57 -10.65
CA ARG A 3 18.21 12.61 -9.74
C ARG A 3 18.39 11.22 -9.15
N SER A 4 19.66 10.80 -8.90
CA SER A 4 19.92 9.52 -8.23
C SER A 4 19.12 9.42 -6.92
N LEU A 5 18.48 8.27 -6.70
CA LEU A 5 17.79 7.96 -5.44
C LEU A 5 18.73 7.28 -4.42
N SER A 6 20.00 7.08 -4.77
CA SER A 6 21.00 6.46 -3.90
C SER A 6 21.06 7.15 -2.53
N GLY A 7 21.02 6.36 -1.47
CA GLY A 7 21.04 6.82 -0.08
C GLY A 7 19.73 7.41 0.43
N ARG A 8 18.68 7.54 -0.39
CA ARG A 8 17.40 8.12 0.03
C ARG A 8 16.52 7.11 0.77
N ASN A 9 15.81 7.61 1.76
CA ASN A 9 14.73 6.90 2.42
C ASN A 9 13.49 6.83 1.52
N PHE A 10 12.64 5.81 1.73
CA PHE A 10 11.34 5.65 1.06
C PHE A 10 10.23 5.58 2.10
N LEU A 11 9.85 6.73 2.68
CA LEU A 11 8.94 6.81 3.83
C LEU A 11 7.50 7.12 3.45
N LYS A 12 7.29 7.98 2.46
CA LYS A 12 5.98 8.36 1.88
C LYS A 12 6.17 8.94 0.48
N LEU A 13 5.18 8.75 -0.39
CA LEU A 13 5.28 9.24 -1.79
C LEU A 13 5.20 10.76 -1.93
N LEU A 14 4.82 11.49 -0.89
CA LEU A 14 4.94 12.95 -0.85
C LEU A 14 6.38 13.43 -1.03
N ASP A 15 7.36 12.64 -0.61
CA ASP A 15 8.79 12.98 -0.64
C ASP A 15 9.42 12.78 -2.03
N PHE A 16 8.66 12.26 -3.00
CA PHE A 16 9.14 11.92 -4.34
C PHE A 16 8.47 12.79 -5.41
N SER A 17 9.23 13.12 -6.47
CA SER A 17 8.65 13.77 -7.64
C SER A 17 7.87 12.77 -8.51
N THR A 18 7.07 13.29 -9.43
CA THR A 18 6.35 12.47 -10.42
C THR A 18 7.31 11.60 -11.24
N GLU A 19 8.41 12.19 -11.70
CA GLU A 19 9.44 11.51 -12.51
C GLU A 19 10.17 10.41 -11.72
N GLU A 20 10.41 10.64 -10.42
CA GLU A 20 11.03 9.63 -9.55
C GLU A 20 10.09 8.42 -9.34
N ILE A 21 8.78 8.68 -9.16
CA ILE A 21 7.80 7.60 -9.05
C ILE A 21 7.68 6.82 -10.37
N GLN A 22 7.64 7.52 -11.51
CA GLN A 22 7.63 6.91 -12.84
C GLN A 22 8.85 6.03 -13.07
N TYR A 23 10.03 6.51 -12.72
CA TYR A 23 11.28 5.74 -12.80
C TYR A 23 11.20 4.44 -11.97
N LEU A 24 10.66 4.50 -10.75
CA LEU A 24 10.48 3.30 -9.93
C LEU A 24 9.49 2.30 -10.54
N LEU A 25 8.43 2.77 -11.19
CA LEU A 25 7.47 1.91 -11.88
C LEU A 25 8.08 1.24 -13.12
N GLU A 26 8.84 1.98 -13.94
CA GLU A 26 9.56 1.44 -15.10
C GLU A 26 10.57 0.36 -14.66
N LEU A 27 11.35 0.66 -13.63
CA LEU A 27 12.31 -0.27 -13.06
C LEU A 27 11.64 -1.53 -12.49
N ALA A 28 10.46 -1.39 -11.86
CA ALA A 28 9.69 -2.52 -11.35
C ALA A 28 9.18 -3.42 -12.49
N ALA A 29 8.71 -2.85 -13.58
CA ALA A 29 8.30 -3.58 -14.78
C ALA A 29 9.48 -4.36 -15.39
N ASP A 30 10.68 -3.77 -15.43
CA ASP A 30 11.89 -4.44 -15.86
C ASP A 30 12.26 -5.62 -14.95
N PHE A 31 12.23 -5.44 -13.62
CA PHE A 31 12.47 -6.54 -12.68
C PHE A 31 11.43 -7.66 -12.78
N LYS A 32 10.16 -7.31 -13.04
CA LYS A 32 9.12 -8.31 -13.30
C LYS A 32 9.44 -9.13 -14.55
N ARG A 33 9.84 -8.46 -15.64
CA ARG A 33 10.25 -9.11 -16.88
C ARG A 33 11.45 -10.03 -16.66
N LEU A 34 12.51 -9.56 -15.98
CA LEU A 34 13.70 -10.38 -15.69
C LEU A 34 13.34 -11.63 -14.89
N LYS A 35 12.49 -11.52 -13.87
CA LYS A 35 12.04 -12.67 -13.08
C LYS A 35 11.23 -13.66 -13.91
N ARG A 36 10.28 -13.18 -14.73
CA ARG A 36 9.45 -14.04 -15.60
C ARG A 36 10.25 -14.76 -16.68
N THR A 37 11.33 -14.17 -17.17
CA THR A 37 12.24 -14.80 -18.15
C THR A 37 13.33 -15.66 -17.51
N GLY A 38 13.35 -15.79 -16.19
CA GLY A 38 14.42 -16.52 -15.47
C GLY A 38 15.80 -15.86 -15.57
N THR A 39 15.88 -14.60 -15.97
CA THR A 39 17.14 -13.87 -16.12
C THR A 39 17.71 -13.49 -14.76
N PRO A 40 18.93 -13.94 -14.38
CA PRO A 40 19.56 -13.58 -13.12
C PRO A 40 19.78 -12.07 -13.00
N HIS A 41 19.46 -11.50 -11.83
CA HIS A 41 19.59 -10.06 -11.59
C HIS A 41 20.08 -9.73 -10.17
N LYS A 42 21.14 -10.42 -9.74
CA LYS A 42 21.77 -10.23 -8.41
C LYS A 42 22.58 -8.92 -8.33
N TYR A 43 21.93 -7.79 -8.63
CA TYR A 43 22.60 -6.50 -8.77
C TYR A 43 23.05 -5.87 -7.44
N LEU A 44 22.61 -6.41 -6.29
CA LEU A 44 22.99 -5.97 -4.95
C LEU A 44 23.67 -7.10 -4.16
N ALA A 45 24.40 -7.99 -4.87
CA ALA A 45 25.12 -9.08 -4.23
C ALA A 45 26.09 -8.56 -3.17
N GLY A 46 26.08 -9.19 -1.99
CA GLY A 46 26.92 -8.84 -0.85
C GLY A 46 26.34 -7.79 0.09
N LYS A 47 25.24 -7.13 -0.27
CA LYS A 47 24.50 -6.25 0.66
C LYS A 47 23.61 -7.05 1.59
N ASN A 48 23.34 -6.48 2.77
CA ASN A 48 22.47 -7.08 3.79
C ASN A 48 21.41 -6.08 4.23
N ILE A 49 20.18 -6.54 4.38
CA ILE A 49 19.07 -5.73 4.86
C ILE A 49 18.38 -6.36 6.06
N VAL A 50 17.78 -5.53 6.88
CA VAL A 50 16.95 -5.98 8.01
C VAL A 50 15.49 -5.56 7.80
N LEU A 51 14.58 -6.49 8.11
CA LEU A 51 13.15 -6.27 8.14
C LEU A 51 12.72 -6.16 9.61
N LEU A 52 12.40 -4.94 10.03
CA LEU A 52 12.04 -4.60 11.42
C LEU A 52 10.52 -4.47 11.53
N PHE A 53 9.88 -5.46 12.14
CA PHE A 53 8.43 -5.54 12.26
C PHE A 53 7.97 -5.32 13.71
N GLU A 54 7.08 -4.36 13.91
CA GLU A 54 6.26 -4.22 15.13
C GLU A 54 4.83 -4.75 14.90
N LYS A 55 4.44 -4.91 13.64
CA LYS A 55 3.14 -5.45 13.22
C LYS A 55 3.35 -6.53 12.16
N THR A 56 2.86 -7.73 12.41
CA THR A 56 3.02 -8.88 11.51
C THR A 56 2.42 -8.65 10.11
N SER A 57 3.01 -9.27 9.10
CA SER A 57 2.48 -9.27 7.73
C SER A 57 3.14 -10.35 6.88
N THR A 58 2.35 -11.25 6.34
CA THR A 58 2.81 -12.27 5.39
C THR A 58 3.32 -11.62 4.09
N ARG A 59 2.51 -10.77 3.46
CA ARG A 59 2.81 -10.17 2.14
C ARG A 59 4.03 -9.26 2.15
N THR A 60 4.10 -8.32 3.10
CA THR A 60 5.24 -7.40 3.19
C THR A 60 6.53 -8.17 3.46
N ARG A 61 6.52 -9.10 4.41
CA ARG A 61 7.68 -9.94 4.72
C ARG A 61 8.13 -10.73 3.49
N CYS A 62 7.26 -11.55 2.90
CA CYS A 62 7.60 -12.36 1.74
C CYS A 62 8.06 -11.52 0.55
N SER A 63 7.43 -10.35 0.31
CA SER A 63 7.83 -9.47 -0.80
C SER A 63 9.26 -8.94 -0.62
N PHE A 64 9.64 -8.48 0.57
CA PHE A 64 10.99 -8.02 0.85
C PHE A 64 12.01 -9.18 0.87
N GLU A 65 11.69 -10.31 1.49
CA GLU A 65 12.58 -11.49 1.51
C GLU A 65 12.88 -11.98 0.08
N VAL A 66 11.84 -12.20 -0.73
CA VAL A 66 12.03 -12.67 -2.11
C VAL A 66 12.73 -11.62 -2.97
N ALA A 67 12.34 -10.34 -2.84
CA ALA A 67 12.98 -9.25 -3.56
C ALA A 67 14.48 -9.14 -3.21
N GLY A 68 14.84 -9.24 -1.92
CA GLY A 68 16.22 -9.23 -1.46
C GLY A 68 17.03 -10.40 -2.01
N ASN A 69 16.48 -11.61 -1.92
CA ASN A 69 17.11 -12.81 -2.44
C ASN A 69 17.31 -12.76 -3.96
N ASP A 70 16.32 -12.27 -4.73
CA ASP A 70 16.44 -12.11 -6.17
C ASP A 70 17.55 -11.11 -6.55
N LEU A 71 17.73 -10.05 -5.75
CA LEU A 71 18.79 -9.05 -5.93
C LEU A 71 20.16 -9.52 -5.39
N GLY A 72 20.23 -10.70 -4.74
CA GLY A 72 21.46 -11.29 -4.19
C GLY A 72 21.87 -10.77 -2.82
N MET A 73 20.94 -10.19 -2.08
CA MET A 73 21.17 -9.67 -0.72
C MET A 73 20.96 -10.74 0.36
N GLY A 74 21.62 -10.57 1.51
CA GLY A 74 21.23 -11.20 2.77
C GLY A 74 20.03 -10.48 3.38
N VAL A 75 19.08 -11.23 3.94
CA VAL A 75 17.86 -10.68 4.56
C VAL A 75 17.71 -11.23 5.96
N THR A 76 17.63 -10.35 6.97
CA THR A 76 17.36 -10.70 8.36
C THR A 76 15.96 -10.19 8.75
N TYR A 77 15.16 -11.05 9.35
CA TYR A 77 13.83 -10.69 9.86
C TYR A 77 13.84 -10.58 11.38
N LEU A 78 13.41 -9.43 11.88
CA LEU A 78 13.18 -9.17 13.30
C LEU A 78 11.68 -9.02 13.54
N ASP A 79 11.08 -10.03 14.18
CA ASP A 79 9.68 -10.01 14.56
C ASP A 79 9.42 -9.11 15.79
N PRO A 80 8.14 -8.82 16.13
CA PRO A 80 7.80 -7.97 17.28
C PRO A 80 8.32 -8.49 18.62
N GLY A 81 8.58 -9.78 18.72
CA GLY A 81 9.14 -10.42 19.93
C GLY A 81 10.67 -10.35 20.03
N SER A 82 11.35 -10.33 18.89
CA SER A 82 12.82 -10.37 18.80
C SER A 82 13.47 -9.00 18.96
N SER A 83 12.76 -7.89 18.72
CA SER A 83 13.31 -6.55 18.84
C SER A 83 13.25 -6.02 20.27
N GLN A 84 14.34 -5.35 20.68
CA GLN A 84 14.40 -4.61 21.96
C GLN A 84 14.00 -3.14 21.82
N MET A 85 13.73 -2.67 20.60
CA MET A 85 13.34 -1.30 20.28
C MET A 85 12.12 -0.86 21.11
N GLY A 86 12.21 0.30 21.74
CA GLY A 86 11.17 0.83 22.61
C GLY A 86 10.96 0.09 23.94
N LYS A 87 11.70 -0.99 24.20
CA LYS A 87 11.62 -1.77 25.46
C LYS A 87 12.86 -1.55 26.33
N LYS A 88 14.01 -2.02 25.87
CA LYS A 88 15.31 -1.89 26.58
C LYS A 88 16.28 -1.00 25.81
N GLU A 89 15.98 -0.65 24.58
CA GLU A 89 16.82 0.17 23.72
C GLU A 89 15.99 1.30 23.12
N SER A 90 16.57 2.50 23.05
CA SER A 90 15.90 3.64 22.41
C SER A 90 15.81 3.44 20.91
N LEU A 91 14.83 4.10 20.27
CA LEU A 91 14.70 4.08 18.82
C LEU A 91 15.96 4.59 18.10
N GLU A 92 16.58 5.64 18.64
CA GLU A 92 17.80 6.22 18.09
C GLU A 92 18.98 5.25 18.17
N ASP A 93 19.14 4.57 19.30
CA ASP A 93 20.24 3.60 19.47
C ASP A 93 20.03 2.38 18.57
N THR A 94 18.80 1.83 18.53
CA THR A 94 18.44 0.75 17.60
C THR A 94 18.73 1.14 16.14
N ALA A 95 18.33 2.33 15.73
CA ALA A 95 18.57 2.82 14.36
C ALA A 95 20.06 2.90 14.03
N LYS A 96 20.88 3.44 14.96
CA LYS A 96 22.33 3.54 14.78
C LYS A 96 23.03 2.17 14.77
N VAL A 97 22.59 1.24 15.59
CA VAL A 97 23.14 -0.13 15.62
C VAL A 97 22.81 -0.84 14.30
N LEU A 98 21.53 -0.86 13.89
CA LEU A 98 21.12 -1.51 12.66
C LEU A 98 21.76 -0.88 11.42
N GLY A 99 21.88 0.45 11.37
CA GLY A 99 22.52 1.17 10.27
C GLY A 99 24.02 0.94 10.15
N ARG A 100 24.68 0.38 11.18
CA ARG A 100 26.09 -0.05 11.13
C ARG A 100 26.27 -1.51 10.74
N MET A 101 25.21 -2.31 10.85
CA MET A 101 25.22 -3.73 10.51
C MET A 101 24.66 -4.03 9.13
N PHE A 102 23.70 -3.21 8.69
CA PHE A 102 22.94 -3.44 7.47
C PHE A 102 23.07 -2.27 6.49
N ASP A 103 22.89 -2.56 5.20
CA ASP A 103 22.89 -1.56 4.12
C ASP A 103 21.55 -0.85 3.99
N GLY A 104 20.46 -1.41 4.53
CA GLY A 104 19.13 -0.84 4.49
C GLY A 104 18.21 -1.47 5.52
N ILE A 105 17.17 -0.72 5.92
CA ILE A 105 16.21 -1.11 6.95
C ILE A 105 14.79 -0.99 6.40
N GLU A 106 14.03 -2.07 6.40
CA GLU A 106 12.57 -1.99 6.26
C GLU A 106 11.94 -1.88 7.64
N TYR A 107 10.96 -1.02 7.77
CA TYR A 107 10.14 -0.88 8.96
C TYR A 107 8.66 -1.06 8.66
N ARG A 108 8.01 -1.91 9.44
CA ARG A 108 6.56 -2.07 9.43
C ARG A 108 6.01 -1.99 10.86
N GLY A 109 5.20 -0.97 11.12
CA GLY A 109 4.69 -0.74 12.47
C GLY A 109 3.48 0.18 12.52
N PHE A 110 3.47 1.06 13.50
CA PHE A 110 2.33 1.90 13.81
C PHE A 110 2.57 3.35 13.40
N ASP A 111 3.41 4.07 14.11
CA ASP A 111 3.53 5.51 14.02
C ASP A 111 4.45 5.94 12.86
N GLN A 112 4.01 6.88 12.04
CA GLN A 112 4.81 7.46 10.95
C GLN A 112 6.09 8.12 11.50
N LYS A 113 6.00 8.73 12.68
CA LYS A 113 7.17 9.34 13.32
C LYS A 113 8.28 8.33 13.60
N ILE A 114 7.95 7.09 13.93
CA ILE A 114 8.96 6.04 14.19
C ILE A 114 9.78 5.78 12.92
N VAL A 115 9.15 5.58 11.77
CA VAL A 115 9.88 5.33 10.53
C VAL A 115 10.65 6.55 10.04
N GLU A 116 10.16 7.78 10.32
CA GLU A 116 10.87 9.02 10.02
C GLU A 116 12.11 9.19 10.92
N ASP A 117 12.01 8.87 12.20
CA ASP A 117 13.15 8.91 13.13
C ASP A 117 14.17 7.80 12.80
N LEU A 118 13.73 6.58 12.44
CA LEU A 118 14.63 5.55 11.89
C LEU A 118 15.40 6.09 10.68
N GLY A 119 14.71 6.70 9.72
CA GLY A 119 15.32 7.29 8.53
C GLY A 119 16.28 8.43 8.85
N ARG A 120 16.09 9.13 9.96
CA ARG A 120 16.95 10.22 10.43
C ARG A 120 18.25 9.71 11.06
N TYR A 121 18.18 8.61 11.82
CA TYR A 121 19.29 8.18 12.67
C TYR A 121 20.09 6.99 12.12
N ALA A 122 19.51 6.19 11.21
CA ALA A 122 20.14 4.97 10.72
C ALA A 122 21.40 5.21 9.88
N GLY A 123 21.47 6.28 9.11
CA GLY A 123 22.60 6.54 8.20
C GLY A 123 22.60 5.66 6.94
N VAL A 124 21.60 4.82 6.77
CA VAL A 124 21.33 3.97 5.59
C VAL A 124 19.87 4.16 5.16
N PRO A 125 19.50 3.81 3.91
CA PRO A 125 18.11 3.88 3.46
C PRO A 125 17.16 3.11 4.36
N VAL A 126 16.04 3.78 4.70
CA VAL A 126 14.92 3.19 5.44
C VAL A 126 13.69 3.17 4.53
N TRP A 127 13.01 2.03 4.48
CA TRP A 127 11.80 1.82 3.68
C TRP A 127 10.58 1.57 4.56
N ASN A 128 9.54 2.33 4.32
CA ASN A 128 8.25 2.19 5.02
C ASN A 128 7.44 1.04 4.41
N GLY A 129 7.41 -0.10 5.07
CA GLY A 129 6.56 -1.24 4.71
C GLY A 129 5.08 -1.00 5.00
N LEU A 130 4.77 -0.27 6.07
CA LEU A 130 3.46 0.27 6.43
C LEU A 130 3.56 1.02 7.77
N THR A 131 2.89 2.15 7.86
CA THR A 131 2.52 2.82 9.11
C THR A 131 1.01 3.07 9.16
N THR A 132 0.51 3.65 10.26
CA THR A 132 -0.91 4.06 10.38
C THR A 132 -1.29 5.21 9.45
N GLU A 133 -0.32 5.98 8.94
CA GLU A 133 -0.55 7.12 8.07
C GLU A 133 -0.33 6.81 6.59
N PHE A 134 0.69 5.99 6.24
CA PHE A 134 1.07 5.72 4.86
C PHE A 134 1.48 4.26 4.62
N HIS A 135 1.25 3.82 3.37
CA HIS A 135 1.67 2.53 2.84
C HIS A 135 2.30 2.67 1.43
N PRO A 136 3.46 3.33 1.31
CA PRO A 136 3.99 3.74 -0.01
C PRO A 136 4.37 2.58 -0.92
N THR A 137 4.83 1.44 -0.36
CA THR A 137 5.19 0.25 -1.16
C THR A 137 3.99 -0.42 -1.83
N GLN A 138 2.79 -0.30 -1.24
CA GLN A 138 1.56 -0.78 -1.83
C GLN A 138 1.19 0.04 -3.08
N MET A 139 1.29 1.36 -2.98
CA MET A 139 0.89 2.29 -4.05
C MET A 139 1.62 2.06 -5.37
N LEU A 140 2.91 1.73 -5.31
CA LEU A 140 3.66 1.39 -6.52
C LEU A 140 3.12 0.11 -7.17
N ALA A 141 2.73 -0.88 -6.37
CA ALA A 141 2.15 -2.13 -6.86
C ALA A 141 0.78 -1.90 -7.49
N ASP A 142 -0.06 -1.07 -6.86
CA ASP A 142 -1.39 -0.72 -7.36
C ASP A 142 -1.28 -0.04 -8.73
N VAL A 143 -0.41 0.97 -8.85
CA VAL A 143 -0.22 1.69 -10.12
C VAL A 143 0.39 0.79 -11.19
N LEU A 144 1.36 -0.06 -10.85
CA LEU A 144 1.92 -1.04 -11.80
C LEU A 144 0.83 -1.99 -12.31
N THR A 145 -0.07 -2.46 -11.44
CA THR A 145 -1.20 -3.33 -11.80
C THR A 145 -2.18 -2.61 -12.71
N ILE A 146 -2.51 -1.35 -12.40
CA ILE A 146 -3.35 -0.50 -13.25
C ILE A 146 -2.72 -0.33 -14.63
N GLN A 147 -1.42 -0.03 -14.68
CA GLN A 147 -0.68 0.15 -15.94
C GLN A 147 -0.63 -1.14 -16.76
N GLU A 148 -0.44 -2.29 -16.14
CA GLU A 148 -0.43 -3.59 -16.82
C GLU A 148 -1.80 -3.94 -17.42
N HIS A 149 -2.88 -3.55 -16.75
CA HIS A 149 -4.23 -3.83 -17.22
C HIS A 149 -4.69 -2.89 -18.33
N PHE A 150 -4.50 -1.58 -18.14
CA PHE A 150 -5.00 -0.55 -19.08
C PHE A 150 -3.98 -0.11 -20.13
N GLY A 151 -2.68 -0.39 -19.93
CA GLY A 151 -1.58 0.14 -20.75
C GLY A 151 -1.14 1.56 -20.35
N TYR A 152 -1.89 2.24 -19.50
CA TYR A 152 -1.65 3.59 -19.00
C TYR A 152 -2.34 3.77 -17.64
N TYR A 153 -2.07 4.87 -16.96
CA TYR A 153 -2.77 5.25 -15.70
C TYR A 153 -3.23 6.71 -15.70
N LYS A 154 -2.55 7.60 -16.41
CA LYS A 154 -2.88 9.03 -16.41
C LYS A 154 -4.28 9.27 -16.99
N GLY A 155 -5.10 10.06 -16.28
CA GLY A 155 -6.47 10.38 -16.66
C GLY A 155 -7.51 9.34 -16.27
N LEU A 156 -7.12 8.15 -15.79
CA LEU A 156 -8.06 7.18 -15.20
C LEU A 156 -8.67 7.74 -13.92
N THR A 157 -9.77 7.16 -13.50
CA THR A 157 -10.45 7.49 -12.23
C THR A 157 -10.39 6.30 -11.30
N LEU A 158 -9.74 6.47 -10.14
CA LEU A 158 -9.70 5.50 -9.05
C LEU A 158 -10.63 5.96 -7.94
N THR A 159 -11.58 5.12 -7.56
CA THR A 159 -12.48 5.34 -6.42
C THR A 159 -12.12 4.41 -5.28
N PHE A 160 -11.75 4.98 -4.14
CA PHE A 160 -11.60 4.25 -2.88
C PHE A 160 -12.93 4.23 -2.13
N MET A 161 -13.36 3.05 -1.70
CA MET A 161 -14.64 2.81 -1.01
C MET A 161 -14.38 2.41 0.45
N GLY A 162 -15.02 3.09 1.41
CA GLY A 162 -14.98 2.70 2.82
C GLY A 162 -14.41 3.76 3.76
N ASP A 163 -13.52 3.37 4.69
CA ASP A 163 -12.87 4.30 5.63
C ASP A 163 -11.74 5.06 4.94
N ALA A 164 -12.07 6.21 4.35
CA ALA A 164 -11.13 7.01 3.59
C ALA A 164 -10.10 7.77 4.45
N ARG A 165 -10.11 7.59 5.77
CA ARG A 165 -9.11 8.15 6.69
C ARG A 165 -7.91 7.22 6.88
N ASN A 166 -7.98 5.99 6.40
CA ASN A 166 -6.92 5.01 6.60
C ASN A 166 -5.65 5.30 5.76
N ASN A 167 -4.58 4.59 6.07
CA ASN A 167 -3.27 4.75 5.42
C ASN A 167 -3.28 4.41 3.92
N VAL A 168 -4.11 3.45 3.49
CA VAL A 168 -4.23 3.07 2.08
C VAL A 168 -4.90 4.20 1.29
N ALA A 169 -6.05 4.72 1.77
CA ALA A 169 -6.73 5.83 1.14
C ALA A 169 -5.86 7.09 1.06
N ASN A 170 -5.14 7.41 2.16
CA ASN A 170 -4.19 8.53 2.21
C ASN A 170 -3.11 8.37 1.13
N SER A 171 -2.52 7.19 1.04
CA SER A 171 -1.42 6.91 0.10
C SER A 171 -1.89 6.86 -1.34
N LEU A 172 -3.09 6.29 -1.61
CA LEU A 172 -3.72 6.31 -2.93
C LEU A 172 -3.99 7.74 -3.39
N MET A 173 -4.54 8.60 -2.52
CA MET A 173 -4.76 10.01 -2.85
C MET A 173 -3.46 10.71 -3.25
N VAL A 174 -2.36 10.43 -2.55
CA VAL A 174 -1.04 11.01 -2.86
C VAL A 174 -0.52 10.51 -4.22
N VAL A 175 -0.50 9.19 -4.45
CA VAL A 175 0.04 8.64 -5.70
C VAL A 175 -0.81 9.04 -6.90
N CYS A 176 -2.13 9.07 -6.76
CA CYS A 176 -3.03 9.54 -7.81
C CYS A 176 -2.77 11.00 -8.17
N ALA A 177 -2.66 11.88 -7.15
CA ALA A 177 -2.33 13.29 -7.38
C ALA A 177 -0.98 13.48 -8.10
N LYS A 178 0.05 12.70 -7.74
CA LYS A 178 1.38 12.74 -8.37
C LYS A 178 1.37 12.25 -9.81
N LEU A 179 0.60 11.22 -10.13
CA LEU A 179 0.65 10.55 -11.43
C LEU A 179 -0.46 10.99 -12.40
N GLY A 180 -1.30 11.96 -12.01
CA GLY A 180 -2.36 12.46 -12.88
C GLY A 180 -3.56 11.51 -12.99
N ILE A 181 -3.84 10.71 -11.95
CA ILE A 181 -5.02 9.86 -11.81
C ILE A 181 -6.08 10.63 -11.03
N ASN A 182 -7.32 10.67 -11.50
CA ASN A 182 -8.42 11.24 -10.73
C ASN A 182 -8.72 10.33 -9.53
N PHE A 183 -8.74 10.90 -8.33
CA PHE A 183 -9.03 10.15 -7.10
C PHE A 183 -10.36 10.56 -6.51
N VAL A 184 -11.16 9.56 -6.14
CA VAL A 184 -12.42 9.75 -5.43
C VAL A 184 -12.37 9.00 -4.11
N ALA A 185 -12.43 9.71 -2.99
CA ALA A 185 -12.67 9.12 -1.69
C ALA A 185 -14.19 9.01 -1.47
N CYS A 186 -14.72 7.79 -1.45
CA CYS A 186 -16.13 7.50 -1.27
C CYS A 186 -16.36 6.77 0.05
N GLY A 187 -16.80 7.50 1.07
CA GLY A 187 -16.97 6.98 2.41
C GLY A 187 -17.85 7.87 3.28
N PRO A 188 -18.05 7.50 4.58
CA PRO A 188 -18.80 8.33 5.52
C PRO A 188 -18.15 9.72 5.68
N LYS A 189 -18.96 10.76 5.87
CA LYS A 189 -18.48 12.14 5.99
C LYS A 189 -17.43 12.32 7.09
N ASP A 190 -17.61 11.62 8.21
CA ASP A 190 -16.72 11.71 9.37
C ASP A 190 -15.45 10.86 9.23
N ASN A 191 -15.34 10.05 8.16
CA ASN A 191 -14.21 9.17 7.84
C ASN A 191 -13.52 9.58 6.54
N MET A 192 -13.46 10.87 6.25
CA MET A 192 -12.69 11.44 5.12
C MET A 192 -11.24 11.69 5.52
N PRO A 193 -10.30 11.76 4.55
CA PRO A 193 -8.92 12.12 4.81
C PRO A 193 -8.81 13.50 5.47
N GLU A 194 -7.73 13.72 6.18
CA GLU A 194 -7.49 15.02 6.85
C GLU A 194 -7.41 16.18 5.86
N ASP A 195 -8.03 17.31 6.20
CA ASP A 195 -8.12 18.49 5.35
C ASP A 195 -6.75 19.00 4.87
N LYS A 196 -5.73 18.93 5.72
CA LYS A 196 -4.35 19.33 5.37
C LYS A 196 -3.77 18.45 4.26
N LEU A 197 -3.97 17.14 4.33
CA LEU A 197 -3.51 16.21 3.29
C LEU A 197 -4.31 16.41 2.01
N VAL A 198 -5.63 16.57 2.11
CA VAL A 198 -6.51 16.84 0.96
C VAL A 198 -6.08 18.12 0.23
N ALA A 199 -5.84 19.20 0.97
CA ALA A 199 -5.38 20.48 0.39
C ALA A 199 -4.05 20.33 -0.34
N THR A 200 -3.10 19.59 0.26
CA THR A 200 -1.80 19.28 -0.35
C THR A 200 -1.98 18.47 -1.63
N CYS A 201 -2.76 17.40 -1.60
CA CYS A 201 -3.00 16.56 -2.77
C CYS A 201 -3.76 17.30 -3.89
N ARG A 202 -4.72 18.17 -3.56
CA ARG A 202 -5.41 19.01 -4.56
C ARG A 202 -4.46 19.98 -5.28
N LYS A 203 -3.48 20.56 -4.56
CA LYS A 203 -2.45 21.39 -5.19
C LYS A 203 -1.63 20.56 -6.18
N ILE A 204 -1.12 19.41 -5.76
CA ILE A 204 -0.34 18.51 -6.61
C ILE A 204 -1.18 18.03 -7.81
N ALA A 205 -2.43 17.63 -7.58
CA ALA A 205 -3.34 17.18 -8.62
C ALA A 205 -3.58 18.22 -9.72
N LYS A 206 -3.73 19.51 -9.33
CA LYS A 206 -3.86 20.61 -10.27
C LYS A 206 -2.65 20.74 -11.18
N GLU A 207 -1.45 20.58 -10.64
CA GLU A 207 -0.18 20.62 -11.38
C GLU A 207 -0.06 19.46 -12.38
N ASN A 208 -0.62 18.29 -12.04
CA ASN A 208 -0.57 17.06 -12.85
C ASN A 208 -1.83 16.83 -13.72
N GLY A 209 -2.81 17.74 -13.70
CA GLY A 209 -4.00 17.71 -14.56
C GLY A 209 -5.05 16.68 -14.15
N CYS A 210 -5.19 16.40 -12.84
CA CYS A 210 -6.20 15.49 -12.29
C CYS A 210 -6.97 16.12 -11.12
N THR A 211 -7.94 15.39 -10.57
CA THR A 211 -8.86 15.88 -9.53
C THR A 211 -8.87 14.99 -8.29
N ILE A 212 -9.09 15.61 -7.12
CA ILE A 212 -9.33 14.93 -5.85
C ILE A 212 -10.75 15.27 -5.37
N THR A 213 -11.62 14.28 -5.34
CA THR A 213 -13.03 14.40 -4.97
C THR A 213 -13.32 13.61 -3.70
N LEU A 214 -14.11 14.19 -2.80
CA LEU A 214 -14.63 13.52 -1.59
C LEU A 214 -16.14 13.44 -1.69
N THR A 215 -16.73 12.28 -1.44
CA THR A 215 -18.18 12.09 -1.50
C THR A 215 -18.66 10.99 -0.55
N ALA A 216 -19.83 11.19 0.05
CA ALA A 216 -20.55 10.14 0.79
C ALA A 216 -21.59 9.42 -0.09
N ASP A 217 -21.81 9.87 -1.32
CA ASP A 217 -22.76 9.30 -2.26
C ASP A 217 -22.08 8.22 -3.10
N VAL A 218 -22.42 6.96 -2.83
CA VAL A 218 -21.83 5.79 -3.51
C VAL A 218 -22.06 5.83 -5.02
N LYS A 219 -23.28 6.20 -5.46
CA LYS A 219 -23.60 6.28 -6.90
C LYS A 219 -22.77 7.33 -7.62
N LYS A 220 -22.56 8.50 -7.00
CA LYS A 220 -21.68 9.54 -7.55
C LYS A 220 -20.22 9.14 -7.52
N GLY A 221 -19.79 8.55 -6.40
CA GLY A 221 -18.39 8.18 -6.20
C GLY A 221 -17.90 7.09 -7.13
N THR A 222 -18.75 6.14 -7.48
CA THR A 222 -18.39 4.98 -8.33
C THR A 222 -18.73 5.16 -9.82
N LYS A 223 -19.50 6.21 -10.15
CA LYS A 223 -19.91 6.46 -11.53
C LYS A 223 -18.70 6.69 -12.44
N ASN A 224 -18.62 5.86 -13.48
CA ASN A 224 -17.56 5.92 -14.49
C ASN A 224 -16.14 5.77 -13.92
N ALA A 225 -15.97 5.13 -12.75
CA ALA A 225 -14.67 4.75 -12.24
C ALA A 225 -14.01 3.70 -13.15
N ASP A 226 -12.70 3.80 -13.33
CA ASP A 226 -11.88 2.78 -14.00
C ASP A 226 -11.37 1.74 -13.00
N VAL A 227 -11.14 2.17 -11.75
CA VAL A 227 -10.66 1.32 -10.67
C VAL A 227 -11.53 1.53 -9.45
N ILE A 228 -12.04 0.44 -8.88
CA ILE A 228 -12.68 0.41 -7.56
C ILE A 228 -11.70 -0.23 -6.59
N TYR A 229 -11.41 0.47 -5.51
CA TYR A 229 -10.50 0.02 -4.46
C TYR A 229 -11.20 0.01 -3.11
N THR A 230 -10.95 -0.97 -2.27
CA THR A 230 -11.39 -0.96 -0.86
C THR A 230 -10.32 -1.59 0.05
N ASP A 231 -10.50 -1.43 1.34
CA ASP A 231 -9.66 -2.02 2.38
C ASP A 231 -10.55 -2.53 3.52
N ILE A 232 -10.00 -3.36 4.40
CA ILE A 232 -10.73 -3.92 5.54
C ILE A 232 -11.35 -2.81 6.39
N TRP A 233 -12.56 -3.06 6.88
CA TRP A 233 -13.28 -2.09 7.72
C TRP A 233 -12.72 -2.00 9.14
N VAL A 234 -12.13 -3.09 9.63
CA VAL A 234 -11.57 -3.19 10.98
C VAL A 234 -10.22 -3.89 10.91
N SER A 235 -9.20 -3.27 11.50
CA SER A 235 -7.86 -3.87 11.56
C SER A 235 -7.80 -4.97 12.62
N MET A 236 -6.99 -6.00 12.37
CA MET A 236 -6.77 -7.07 13.34
C MET A 236 -6.23 -6.50 14.67
N GLY A 237 -6.82 -6.95 15.79
CA GLY A 237 -6.43 -6.53 17.14
C GLY A 237 -7.21 -5.32 17.68
N GLU A 238 -8.16 -4.76 16.92
CA GLU A 238 -9.06 -3.72 17.44
C GLU A 238 -10.16 -4.32 18.35
N PRO A 239 -10.63 -3.60 19.40
CA PRO A 239 -11.67 -4.06 20.32
C PRO A 239 -12.98 -4.44 19.63
N ALA A 240 -13.69 -5.44 20.18
CA ALA A 240 -14.94 -5.94 19.59
C ALA A 240 -16.05 -4.88 19.47
N GLU A 241 -16.08 -3.90 20.38
CA GLU A 241 -17.05 -2.81 20.38
C GLU A 241 -16.90 -1.88 19.17
N LEU A 242 -15.68 -1.78 18.63
CA LEU A 242 -15.41 -1.01 17.42
C LEU A 242 -15.95 -1.71 16.17
N TRP A 243 -16.02 -3.03 16.18
CA TRP A 243 -16.50 -3.81 15.03
C TRP A 243 -17.96 -3.49 14.70
N GLU A 244 -18.86 -3.54 15.67
CA GLU A 244 -20.29 -3.25 15.45
C GLU A 244 -20.49 -1.84 14.89
N LYS A 245 -19.83 -0.84 15.51
CA LYS A 245 -19.90 0.54 15.06
C LYS A 245 -19.40 0.72 13.63
N ARG A 246 -18.26 0.13 13.29
CA ARG A 246 -17.66 0.24 11.96
C ARG A 246 -18.46 -0.52 10.90
N ILE A 247 -18.93 -1.72 11.21
CA ILE A 247 -19.81 -2.49 10.33
C ILE A 247 -21.04 -1.66 9.97
N LYS A 248 -21.75 -1.11 10.97
CA LYS A 248 -22.93 -0.28 10.73
C LYS A 248 -22.63 0.96 9.89
N LEU A 249 -21.48 1.58 10.12
CA LEU A 249 -21.08 2.79 9.43
C LEU A 249 -20.66 2.52 7.97
N LEU A 250 -19.94 1.41 7.73
CA LEU A 250 -19.27 1.13 6.46
C LEU A 250 -20.05 0.19 5.55
N SER A 251 -21.04 -0.56 6.04
CA SER A 251 -21.88 -1.45 5.23
C SER A 251 -22.48 -0.79 3.96
N PRO A 252 -22.90 0.50 3.96
CA PRO A 252 -23.35 1.15 2.73
C PRO A 252 -22.26 1.29 1.65
N TYR A 253 -21.00 1.14 2.03
CA TYR A 253 -19.83 1.29 1.15
C TYR A 253 -19.19 -0.05 0.75
N GLN A 254 -19.88 -1.17 0.98
CA GLN A 254 -19.44 -2.48 0.50
C GLN A 254 -19.30 -2.49 -1.03
N VAL A 255 -18.20 -3.03 -1.53
CA VAL A 255 -18.01 -3.24 -2.96
C VAL A 255 -18.74 -4.53 -3.37
N ASN A 256 -19.78 -4.38 -4.18
CA ASN A 256 -20.63 -5.46 -4.67
C ASN A 256 -20.90 -5.30 -6.16
N ALA A 257 -21.66 -6.20 -6.76
CA ALA A 257 -22.00 -6.16 -8.19
C ALA A 257 -22.65 -4.84 -8.61
N ALA A 258 -23.49 -4.22 -7.77
CA ALA A 258 -24.14 -2.94 -8.10
C ALA A 258 -23.10 -1.79 -8.19
N VAL A 259 -22.09 -1.79 -7.31
CA VAL A 259 -20.96 -0.85 -7.35
C VAL A 259 -20.15 -1.04 -8.62
N MET A 260 -19.77 -2.29 -8.95
CA MET A 260 -18.99 -2.59 -10.15
C MET A 260 -19.77 -2.27 -11.44
N ASN A 261 -21.08 -2.51 -11.46
CA ASN A 261 -21.94 -2.17 -12.62
C ASN A 261 -22.13 -0.65 -12.81
N ASN A 262 -21.95 0.16 -11.77
CA ASN A 262 -22.00 1.63 -11.87
C ASN A 262 -20.68 2.25 -12.35
N ALA A 263 -19.59 1.51 -12.23
CA ALA A 263 -18.28 1.85 -12.81
C ALA A 263 -18.28 1.63 -14.34
N LYS A 264 -17.16 1.90 -14.99
CA LYS A 264 -17.01 1.60 -16.43
C LYS A 264 -17.05 0.09 -16.70
N PRO A 265 -17.52 -0.36 -17.88
CA PRO A 265 -17.57 -1.79 -18.22
C PRO A 265 -16.24 -2.54 -18.11
N GLY A 266 -15.12 -1.86 -18.30
CA GLY A 266 -13.76 -2.42 -18.15
C GLY A 266 -13.11 -2.14 -16.80
N ALA A 267 -13.88 -1.69 -15.80
CA ALA A 267 -13.33 -1.37 -14.49
C ALA A 267 -12.75 -2.60 -13.79
N ILE A 268 -11.65 -2.40 -13.06
CA ILE A 268 -11.04 -3.43 -12.22
C ILE A 268 -11.28 -3.17 -10.74
N PHE A 269 -11.22 -4.26 -9.96
CA PHE A 269 -11.26 -4.24 -8.51
C PHE A 269 -9.87 -4.50 -7.94
N LEU A 270 -9.44 -3.68 -6.97
CA LEU A 270 -8.18 -3.79 -6.24
C LEU A 270 -8.40 -3.81 -4.72
N HIS A 271 -7.50 -4.47 -4.01
CA HIS A 271 -7.49 -4.59 -2.55
C HIS A 271 -6.12 -5.04 -2.05
N CYS A 272 -5.52 -4.33 -1.12
CA CYS A 272 -4.18 -4.64 -0.61
C CYS A 272 -4.04 -5.98 0.14
N LEU A 273 -5.17 -6.64 0.44
CA LEU A 273 -5.26 -7.87 1.23
C LEU A 273 -4.68 -7.75 2.67
N PRO A 274 -5.21 -8.50 3.66
CA PRO A 274 -6.26 -9.52 3.55
C PRO A 274 -7.64 -8.92 3.31
N SER A 275 -8.62 -9.72 2.87
CA SER A 275 -10.00 -9.33 2.66
C SER A 275 -10.94 -10.29 3.37
N PHE A 276 -12.08 -9.77 3.87
CA PHE A 276 -13.12 -10.56 4.52
C PHE A 276 -14.32 -10.73 3.58
N HIS A 277 -14.14 -11.54 2.54
CA HIS A 277 -15.12 -11.78 1.49
C HIS A 277 -15.85 -13.14 1.63
N ASP A 278 -15.40 -14.02 2.54
CA ASP A 278 -15.98 -15.36 2.76
C ASP A 278 -15.84 -15.83 4.22
N LEU A 279 -16.22 -17.09 4.49
CA LEU A 279 -16.15 -17.73 5.80
C LEU A 279 -14.96 -18.68 5.97
N GLU A 280 -14.00 -18.68 5.04
CA GLU A 280 -12.86 -19.60 5.08
C GLU A 280 -11.80 -19.22 6.13
N THR A 281 -11.91 -18.02 6.71
CA THR A 281 -11.01 -17.55 7.77
C THR A 281 -11.65 -17.69 9.16
N THR A 282 -10.82 -17.84 10.21
CA THR A 282 -11.31 -17.88 11.60
C THR A 282 -12.07 -16.59 11.93
N ILE A 283 -11.51 -15.44 11.57
CA ILE A 283 -12.13 -14.12 11.84
C ILE A 283 -13.43 -13.97 11.05
N GLY A 284 -13.49 -14.40 9.79
CA GLY A 284 -14.72 -14.39 8.99
C GLY A 284 -15.86 -15.17 9.65
N ARG A 285 -15.56 -16.34 10.21
CA ARG A 285 -16.53 -17.16 10.97
C ARG A 285 -16.98 -16.47 12.26
N GLU A 286 -16.05 -15.90 13.02
CA GLU A 286 -16.37 -15.13 14.24
C GLU A 286 -17.27 -13.91 13.96
N ILE A 287 -17.02 -13.21 12.86
CA ILE A 287 -17.86 -12.09 12.39
C ILE A 287 -19.26 -12.58 12.03
N TYR A 288 -19.35 -13.70 11.32
CA TYR A 288 -20.64 -14.29 10.99
C TYR A 288 -21.43 -14.73 12.22
N GLU A 289 -20.79 -15.39 13.18
CA GLU A 289 -21.41 -15.80 14.43
C GLU A 289 -21.93 -14.60 15.26
N LYS A 290 -21.17 -13.50 15.30
CA LYS A 290 -21.51 -12.32 16.10
C LYS A 290 -22.47 -11.35 15.41
N PHE A 291 -22.31 -11.16 14.09
CA PHE A 291 -22.98 -10.09 13.34
C PHE A 291 -23.84 -10.59 12.16
N GLY A 292 -23.83 -11.90 11.87
CA GLY A 292 -24.57 -12.48 10.74
C GLY A 292 -24.05 -12.11 9.36
N LEU A 293 -22.84 -11.53 9.26
CA LEU A 293 -22.25 -11.09 8.00
C LEU A 293 -21.31 -12.16 7.43
N LYS A 294 -21.61 -12.60 6.20
CA LYS A 294 -20.75 -13.54 5.46
C LYS A 294 -19.63 -12.87 4.71
N GLU A 295 -19.84 -11.61 4.34
CA GLU A 295 -18.97 -10.78 3.50
C GLU A 295 -18.93 -9.38 4.09
N MET A 296 -17.79 -8.73 4.12
CA MET A 296 -17.64 -7.39 4.70
C MET A 296 -17.42 -6.32 3.62
N GLU A 297 -16.18 -5.88 3.44
CA GLU A 297 -15.83 -4.74 2.58
C GLU A 297 -16.05 -5.01 1.08
N VAL A 298 -16.05 -6.28 0.69
CA VAL A 298 -16.31 -6.74 -0.67
C VAL A 298 -17.08 -8.06 -0.66
N THR A 299 -17.95 -8.28 -1.65
CA THR A 299 -18.62 -9.57 -1.84
C THR A 299 -17.70 -10.61 -2.49
N ASP A 300 -17.90 -11.89 -2.18
CA ASP A 300 -17.14 -13.00 -2.78
C ASP A 300 -17.28 -13.03 -4.31
N GLU A 301 -18.47 -12.70 -4.81
CA GLU A 301 -18.75 -12.56 -6.24
C GLU A 301 -17.79 -11.58 -6.92
N VAL A 302 -17.59 -10.39 -6.36
CA VAL A 302 -16.66 -9.39 -6.90
C VAL A 302 -15.22 -9.81 -6.70
N PHE A 303 -14.88 -10.30 -5.51
CA PHE A 303 -13.52 -10.71 -5.18
C PHE A 303 -13.00 -11.81 -6.12
N ARG A 304 -13.85 -12.76 -6.52
CA ARG A 304 -13.49 -13.86 -7.42
C ARG A 304 -13.78 -13.57 -8.91
N SER A 305 -14.31 -12.41 -9.22
CA SER A 305 -14.64 -12.04 -10.60
C SER A 305 -13.39 -11.84 -11.47
N PRO A 306 -13.51 -11.91 -12.80
CA PRO A 306 -12.42 -11.56 -13.72
C PRO A 306 -11.96 -10.10 -13.63
N GLN A 307 -12.79 -9.21 -13.05
CA GLN A 307 -12.45 -7.81 -12.81
C GLN A 307 -11.49 -7.65 -11.61
N SER A 308 -11.43 -8.61 -10.70
CA SER A 308 -10.51 -8.60 -9.57
C SER A 308 -9.08 -8.82 -10.01
N LYS A 309 -8.17 -7.93 -9.60
CA LYS A 309 -6.73 -7.98 -9.89
C LYS A 309 -5.89 -8.04 -8.60
N VAL A 310 -6.51 -8.44 -7.49
CA VAL A 310 -5.88 -8.44 -6.16
C VAL A 310 -4.64 -9.33 -6.06
N PHE A 311 -4.58 -10.42 -6.82
CA PHE A 311 -3.42 -11.32 -6.81
C PHE A 311 -2.29 -10.81 -7.71
N ASP A 312 -2.61 -10.18 -8.85
CA ASP A 312 -1.63 -9.47 -9.68
C ASP A 312 -1.02 -8.31 -8.90
N GLU A 313 -1.85 -7.56 -8.17
CA GLU A 313 -1.45 -6.49 -7.26
C GLU A 313 -0.51 -6.99 -6.16
N ALA A 314 -0.85 -8.11 -5.52
CA ALA A 314 -0.03 -8.73 -4.49
C ALA A 314 1.33 -9.21 -5.04
N GLU A 315 1.39 -9.80 -6.25
CA GLU A 315 2.64 -10.16 -6.94
C GLU A 315 3.49 -8.92 -7.19
N ASN A 316 2.87 -7.84 -7.68
CA ASN A 316 3.56 -6.59 -8.03
C ASN A 316 4.28 -5.94 -6.84
N ARG A 317 3.86 -6.21 -5.59
CA ARG A 317 4.56 -5.78 -4.38
C ARG A 317 6.03 -6.17 -4.38
N MET A 318 6.34 -7.40 -4.75
CA MET A 318 7.72 -7.90 -4.80
C MET A 318 8.55 -7.15 -5.85
N HIS A 319 7.99 -6.86 -7.01
CA HIS A 319 8.71 -6.20 -8.10
C HIS A 319 8.96 -4.71 -7.83
N THR A 320 7.98 -4.03 -7.26
CA THR A 320 8.13 -2.61 -6.88
C THR A 320 9.07 -2.43 -5.70
N ILE A 321 9.07 -3.35 -4.74
CA ILE A 321 10.04 -3.37 -3.63
C ILE A 321 11.47 -3.59 -4.15
N LYS A 322 11.68 -4.48 -5.14
CA LYS A 322 12.99 -4.60 -5.81
C LYS A 322 13.45 -3.27 -6.39
N ALA A 323 12.57 -2.57 -7.09
CA ALA A 323 12.88 -1.27 -7.70
C ALA A 323 13.29 -0.24 -6.64
N VAL A 324 12.55 -0.15 -5.52
CA VAL A 324 12.88 0.76 -4.42
C VAL A 324 14.24 0.42 -3.81
N MET A 325 14.47 -0.85 -3.44
CA MET A 325 15.74 -1.28 -2.84
C MET A 325 16.91 -1.04 -3.79
N TYR A 326 16.77 -1.42 -5.06
CA TYR A 326 17.82 -1.21 -6.04
C TYR A 326 18.13 0.27 -6.25
N ALA A 327 17.13 1.11 -6.43
CA ALA A 327 17.32 2.53 -6.70
C ALA A 327 17.95 3.29 -5.51
N THR A 328 17.72 2.83 -4.29
CA THR A 328 18.21 3.49 -3.06
C THR A 328 19.53 2.93 -2.54
N LEU A 329 19.89 1.69 -2.90
CA LEU A 329 21.13 1.03 -2.47
C LEU A 329 22.27 1.03 -3.52
N LYS A 330 21.96 1.37 -4.76
CA LYS A 330 22.93 1.41 -5.87
C LYS A 330 23.85 2.61 -5.77
#